data_cadc313f2f87206d72dc091c30459a99
#
_entry.id   cadc313f2f87206d72dc091c30459a99
#
_cell.length_a   1.000
_cell.length_b   1.000
_cell.length_c   1.000
_cell.angle_alpha   90.00
_cell.angle_beta   90.00
_cell.angle_gamma   90.00
#
_symmetry.space_group_name_H-M   'P 1'
#
loop_
_entity.id
_entity.type
_entity.pdbx_description
1 polymer ?
#
loop_
_entity_poly.entity_id
_entity_poly.type
_entity_poly.pdbx_seq_one_letter_code
_entity_poly.pdbx_strand_id
1 'polypeptide(L)'
;MNQPKQLDSPLFALLRKDDVNAFNLQRPKNGPIDLTGGDFRGLDLRELNAADIDFTDAYFRSADLRGVDFRTTSLEGASIAHAQISGAYFPPELSADEILMSVNFGTRLRYRTR
;
A
#
# COMPACT_ATOMS: atom_id res chain seq x y z
N MET A 1 17.01 -10.64 -3.02
CA MET A 1 15.56 -10.87 -3.13
C MET A 1 14.83 -10.16 -2.02
N ASN A 2 13.76 -9.44 -2.38
CA ASN A 2 13.02 -8.67 -1.39
C ASN A 2 12.06 -9.55 -0.61
N GLN A 3 11.98 -9.31 0.68
CA GLN A 3 11.03 -9.97 1.55
C GLN A 3 10.25 -8.92 2.34
N PRO A 4 9.04 -9.25 2.83
CA PRO A 4 8.28 -8.32 3.65
C PRO A 4 9.09 -7.92 4.88
N LYS A 5 9.11 -6.62 5.18
CA LYS A 5 9.90 -6.07 6.27
C LYS A 5 9.02 -5.60 7.41
N GLN A 6 9.44 -5.91 8.63
CA GLN A 6 8.88 -5.29 9.81
C GLN A 6 9.67 -3.99 10.05
N LEU A 7 9.08 -2.87 9.63
CA LEU A 7 9.80 -1.58 9.65
C LEU A 7 9.95 -1.06 11.06
N ASP A 8 11.09 -0.44 11.34
CA ASP A 8 11.35 0.21 12.63
C ASP A 8 10.81 1.64 12.57
N SER A 9 9.50 1.76 12.72
CA SER A 9 8.79 3.03 12.57
C SER A 9 7.57 3.02 13.48
N PRO A 10 7.37 4.07 14.30
CA PRO A 10 6.15 4.19 15.11
C PRO A 10 4.88 4.19 14.26
N LEU A 11 4.90 4.82 13.09
CA LEU A 11 3.75 4.84 12.19
C LEU A 11 3.44 3.45 11.65
N PHE A 12 4.47 2.72 11.23
CA PHE A 12 4.28 1.34 10.78
C PHE A 12 3.66 0.48 11.90
N ALA A 13 4.15 0.64 13.13
CA ALA A 13 3.64 -0.13 14.25
C ALA A 13 2.15 0.10 14.49
N LEU A 14 1.65 1.34 14.28
CA LEU A 14 0.23 1.64 14.41
C LEU A 14 -0.59 0.84 13.40
N LEU A 15 -0.14 0.76 12.16
CA LEU A 15 -0.84 0.00 11.13
C LEU A 15 -0.84 -1.50 11.45
N ARG A 16 0.27 -2.02 11.96
CA ARG A 16 0.35 -3.43 12.36
C ARG A 16 -0.59 -3.77 13.51
N LYS A 17 -0.98 -2.80 14.31
CA LYS A 17 -1.95 -2.96 15.40
C LYS A 17 -3.38 -2.67 14.96
N ASP A 18 -3.62 -2.53 13.66
CA ASP A 18 -4.92 -2.18 13.10
C ASP A 18 -5.45 -0.81 13.57
N ASP A 19 -4.55 0.11 13.94
CA ASP A 19 -4.96 1.43 14.42
C ASP A 19 -4.75 2.50 13.34
N VAL A 20 -5.56 2.40 12.29
CA VAL A 20 -5.52 3.34 11.16
C VAL A 20 -5.86 4.76 11.62
N ASN A 21 -6.80 4.91 12.56
CA ASN A 21 -7.18 6.23 13.05
C ASN A 21 -5.99 6.93 13.71
N ALA A 22 -5.25 6.23 14.57
CA ALA A 22 -4.07 6.81 15.20
C ALA A 22 -3.01 7.16 14.16
N PHE A 23 -2.81 6.30 13.17
CA PHE A 23 -1.89 6.60 12.07
C PHE A 23 -2.28 7.90 11.37
N ASN A 24 -3.55 8.04 11.01
CA ASN A 24 -4.02 9.23 10.29
C ASN A 24 -3.83 10.50 11.12
N LEU A 25 -3.99 10.41 12.43
CA LEU A 25 -3.80 11.55 13.33
C LEU A 25 -2.33 11.91 13.55
N GLN A 26 -1.46 10.90 13.62
CA GLN A 26 -0.06 11.11 13.99
C GLN A 26 0.86 11.32 12.79
N ARG A 27 0.39 11.00 11.58
CA ARG A 27 1.22 11.16 10.40
C ARG A 27 1.56 12.63 10.17
N PRO A 28 2.74 12.92 9.56
CA PRO A 28 3.06 14.29 9.16
C PRO A 28 2.01 14.83 8.19
N LYS A 29 1.71 16.13 8.30
CA LYS A 29 0.76 16.78 7.38
C LYS A 29 1.36 16.91 5.97
N ASN A 30 2.65 17.14 5.90
CA ASN A 30 3.35 17.37 4.64
C ASN A 30 4.57 16.48 4.56
N GLY A 31 4.94 16.17 3.35
CA GLY A 31 6.15 15.42 3.07
C GLY A 31 5.93 13.93 2.99
N PRO A 32 6.88 13.25 2.37
CA PRO A 32 6.76 11.82 2.13
C PRO A 32 6.90 11.01 3.42
N ILE A 33 6.20 9.88 3.44
CA ILE A 33 6.34 8.88 4.51
C ILE A 33 6.92 7.64 3.86
N ASP A 34 8.05 7.16 4.37
CA ASP A 34 8.73 6.00 3.81
C ASP A 34 8.27 4.72 4.49
N LEU A 35 7.46 3.93 3.78
CA LEU A 35 7.05 2.59 4.21
C LEU A 35 7.47 1.53 3.18
N THR A 36 8.57 1.81 2.49
CA THR A 36 9.13 0.95 1.44
C THR A 36 9.36 -0.47 1.97
N GLY A 37 8.90 -1.46 1.21
CA GLY A 37 9.12 -2.87 1.52
C GLY A 37 8.33 -3.38 2.73
N GLY A 38 7.47 -2.56 3.31
CA GLY A 38 6.74 -2.93 4.52
C GLY A 38 5.82 -4.12 4.36
N ASP A 39 5.61 -4.83 5.47
CA ASP A 39 4.73 -5.97 5.54
C ASP A 39 3.34 -5.53 6.02
N PHE A 40 2.42 -5.41 5.08
CA PHE A 40 1.03 -5.04 5.35
C PHE A 40 0.07 -6.20 5.07
N ARG A 41 0.60 -7.41 5.03
CA ARG A 41 -0.20 -8.60 4.71
C ARG A 41 -1.31 -8.78 5.73
N GLY A 42 -2.52 -9.01 5.23
CA GLY A 42 -3.68 -9.33 6.06
C GLY A 42 -4.24 -8.16 6.88
N LEU A 43 -3.75 -6.96 6.71
CA LEU A 43 -4.21 -5.82 7.50
C LEU A 43 -5.49 -5.22 6.93
N ASP A 44 -6.32 -4.68 7.83
CA ASP A 44 -7.45 -3.85 7.44
C ASP A 44 -6.96 -2.40 7.37
N LEU A 45 -6.78 -1.92 6.14
CA LEU A 45 -6.29 -0.57 5.89
C LEU A 45 -7.38 0.35 5.35
N ARG A 46 -8.64 -0.04 5.48
CA ARG A 46 -9.74 0.85 5.10
C ARG A 46 -9.61 2.16 5.86
N GLU A 47 -9.97 3.25 5.20
CA GLU A 47 -9.91 4.62 5.74
C GLU A 47 -8.49 5.15 5.98
N LEU A 48 -7.46 4.40 5.54
CA LEU A 48 -6.08 4.90 5.61
C LEU A 48 -5.95 6.18 4.78
N ASN A 49 -5.37 7.21 5.39
CA ASN A 49 -4.91 8.38 4.64
C ASN A 49 -3.55 8.04 4.04
N ALA A 50 -3.55 7.58 2.80
CA ALA A 50 -2.35 7.10 2.13
C ALA A 50 -1.55 8.20 1.42
N ALA A 51 -1.99 9.45 1.48
CA ALA A 51 -1.36 10.53 0.73
C ALA A 51 0.15 10.61 1.02
N ASP A 52 0.93 10.70 -0.05
CA ASP A 52 2.39 10.88 -0.03
C ASP A 52 3.16 9.75 0.65
N ILE A 53 2.54 8.59 0.83
CA ILE A 53 3.27 7.43 1.38
C ILE A 53 4.01 6.71 0.25
N ASP A 54 5.25 6.36 0.50
CA ASP A 54 6.03 5.52 -0.39
C ASP A 54 5.87 4.06 0.02
N PHE A 55 5.09 3.31 -0.78
CA PHE A 55 4.87 1.88 -0.59
C PHE A 55 5.65 1.04 -1.61
N THR A 56 6.69 1.60 -2.19
CA THR A 56 7.52 0.86 -3.15
C THR A 56 7.91 -0.48 -2.54
N ASP A 57 7.73 -1.56 -3.30
CA ASP A 57 8.05 -2.93 -2.91
C ASP A 57 7.30 -3.44 -1.67
N ALA A 58 6.24 -2.78 -1.23
CA ALA A 58 5.46 -3.21 -0.08
C ALA A 58 4.63 -4.46 -0.39
N TYR A 59 4.20 -5.16 0.65
CA TYR A 59 3.44 -6.40 0.56
C TYR A 59 2.07 -6.22 1.18
N PHE A 60 1.02 -6.35 0.36
CA PHE A 60 -0.37 -6.19 0.79
C PHE A 60 -1.19 -7.47 0.59
N ARG A 61 -0.53 -8.64 0.60
CA ARG A 61 -1.25 -9.90 0.39
C ARG A 61 -2.41 -10.02 1.35
N SER A 62 -3.61 -10.25 0.81
CA SER A 62 -4.85 -10.44 1.58
C SER A 62 -5.25 -9.24 2.44
N ALA A 63 -4.68 -8.07 2.20
CA ALA A 63 -5.07 -6.85 2.92
C ALA A 63 -6.43 -6.34 2.43
N ASP A 64 -7.12 -5.61 3.28
CA ASP A 64 -8.36 -4.93 2.91
C ASP A 64 -8.03 -3.48 2.58
N LEU A 65 -8.05 -3.16 1.27
CA LEU A 65 -7.70 -1.85 0.73
C LEU A 65 -8.91 -1.12 0.18
N ARG A 66 -10.11 -1.57 0.51
CA ARG A 66 -11.33 -1.01 -0.08
C ARG A 66 -11.46 0.48 0.22
N GLY A 67 -11.71 1.25 -0.81
CA GLY A 67 -11.94 2.69 -0.72
C GLY A 67 -10.70 3.54 -0.48
N VAL A 68 -9.52 2.95 -0.34
CA VAL A 68 -8.30 3.71 -0.09
C VAL A 68 -7.86 4.44 -1.37
N ASP A 69 -7.41 5.67 -1.22
CA ASP A 69 -6.92 6.48 -2.33
C ASP A 69 -5.39 6.41 -2.37
N PHE A 70 -4.86 5.67 -3.36
CA PHE A 70 -3.42 5.53 -3.57
C PHE A 70 -2.87 6.43 -4.68
N ARG A 71 -3.64 7.42 -5.15
CA ARG A 71 -3.23 8.20 -6.33
C ARG A 71 -1.96 9.02 -6.13
N THR A 72 -1.65 9.36 -4.90
CA THR A 72 -0.45 10.16 -4.58
C THR A 72 0.62 9.35 -3.87
N THR A 73 0.57 8.02 -3.99
CA THR A 73 1.56 7.11 -3.41
C THR A 73 2.44 6.53 -4.50
N SER A 74 3.56 5.94 -4.10
CA SER A 74 4.28 5.01 -4.98
C SER A 74 3.91 3.58 -4.62
N LEU A 75 3.45 2.82 -5.60
CA LEU A 75 3.17 1.39 -5.47
C LEU A 75 4.06 0.56 -6.40
N GLU A 76 5.11 1.16 -6.97
CA GLU A 76 6.01 0.45 -7.86
C GLU A 76 6.62 -0.75 -7.13
N GLY A 77 6.51 -1.92 -7.72
CA GLY A 77 7.05 -3.15 -7.16
C GLY A 77 6.24 -3.77 -6.02
N ALA A 78 5.17 -3.10 -5.56
CA ALA A 78 4.32 -3.66 -4.51
C ALA A 78 3.51 -4.85 -5.02
N SER A 79 3.09 -5.73 -4.11
CA SER A 79 2.18 -6.83 -4.42
C SER A 79 0.88 -6.65 -3.66
N ILE A 80 -0.25 -6.74 -4.38
CA ILE A 80 -1.58 -6.71 -3.79
C ILE A 80 -2.29 -8.06 -3.97
N ALA A 81 -1.52 -9.14 -3.89
CA ALA A 81 -2.01 -10.50 -4.07
C ALA A 81 -3.24 -10.76 -3.19
N HIS A 82 -4.35 -11.14 -3.80
CA HIS A 82 -5.60 -11.48 -3.11
C HIS A 82 -6.15 -10.38 -2.19
N ALA A 83 -5.71 -9.13 -2.37
CA ALA A 83 -6.26 -8.01 -1.61
C ALA A 83 -7.68 -7.68 -2.06
N GLN A 84 -8.46 -7.08 -1.17
CA GLN A 84 -9.76 -6.52 -1.51
C GLN A 84 -9.55 -5.07 -1.94
N ILE A 85 -9.95 -4.74 -3.15
CA ILE A 85 -9.64 -3.43 -3.74
C ILE A 85 -10.86 -2.66 -4.22
N SER A 86 -12.07 -3.09 -3.90
CA SER A 86 -13.28 -2.38 -4.34
C SER A 86 -13.25 -0.92 -3.93
N GLY A 87 -13.46 -0.03 -4.89
CA GLY A 87 -13.47 1.41 -4.62
C GLY A 87 -12.12 2.04 -4.34
N ALA A 88 -11.03 1.29 -4.38
CA ALA A 88 -9.71 1.88 -4.25
C ALA A 88 -9.34 2.67 -5.50
N TYR A 89 -8.57 3.76 -5.30
CA TYR A 89 -8.02 4.54 -6.41
C TYR A 89 -6.52 4.26 -6.50
N PHE A 90 -6.04 4.07 -7.72
CA PHE A 90 -4.64 3.72 -7.97
C PHE A 90 -3.91 4.83 -8.73
N PRO A 91 -2.58 4.91 -8.61
CA PRO A 91 -1.81 5.85 -9.42
C PRO A 91 -2.09 5.67 -10.91
N PRO A 92 -2.16 6.75 -11.68
CA PRO A 92 -2.50 6.65 -13.11
C PRO A 92 -1.48 5.86 -13.93
N GLU A 93 -0.28 5.69 -13.42
CA GLU A 93 0.75 4.87 -14.07
C GLU A 93 0.44 3.38 -14.06
N LEU A 94 -0.49 2.93 -13.22
CA LEU A 94 -0.87 1.52 -13.18
C LEU A 94 -2.07 1.28 -14.08
N SER A 95 -1.92 0.36 -15.02
CA SER A 95 -3.05 -0.07 -15.85
C SER A 95 -3.96 -1.02 -15.08
N ALA A 96 -5.21 -1.13 -15.53
CA ALA A 96 -6.14 -2.10 -14.96
C ALA A 96 -5.59 -3.51 -15.04
N ASP A 97 -4.92 -3.86 -16.15
CA ASP A 97 -4.35 -5.19 -16.31
C ASP A 97 -3.27 -5.48 -15.27
N GLU A 98 -2.39 -4.51 -14.98
CA GLU A 98 -1.37 -4.69 -13.94
C GLU A 98 -2.01 -4.91 -12.57
N ILE A 99 -3.03 -4.12 -12.25
CA ILE A 99 -3.73 -4.24 -10.98
C ILE A 99 -4.34 -5.64 -10.86
N LEU A 100 -5.06 -6.10 -11.89
CA LEU A 100 -5.70 -7.41 -11.87
C LEU A 100 -4.68 -8.55 -11.84
N MET A 101 -3.57 -8.41 -12.54
CA MET A 101 -2.49 -9.41 -12.49
C MET A 101 -1.96 -9.57 -11.07
N SER A 102 -1.75 -8.47 -10.38
CA SER A 102 -1.24 -8.53 -9.02
C SER A 102 -2.26 -9.17 -8.07
N VAL A 103 -3.53 -8.75 -8.16
CA VAL A 103 -4.59 -9.31 -7.30
C VAL A 103 -4.75 -10.81 -7.53
N ASN A 104 -4.78 -11.24 -8.78
CA ASN A 104 -5.10 -12.63 -9.13
C ASN A 104 -3.91 -13.57 -9.04
N PHE A 105 -2.70 -13.09 -9.33
CA PHE A 105 -1.52 -13.94 -9.47
C PHE A 105 -0.36 -13.52 -8.58
N GLY A 106 -0.48 -12.43 -7.83
CA GLY A 106 0.56 -12.00 -6.91
C GLY A 106 1.78 -11.39 -7.58
N THR A 107 1.66 -10.97 -8.85
CA THR A 107 2.77 -10.29 -9.51
C THR A 107 3.00 -8.91 -8.89
N ARG A 108 4.24 -8.43 -9.00
CA ARG A 108 4.56 -7.09 -8.54
C ARG A 108 4.00 -6.07 -9.51
N LEU A 109 3.47 -4.98 -8.96
CA LEU A 109 2.92 -3.88 -9.76
C LEU A 109 4.05 -3.20 -10.53
N ARG A 110 3.83 -2.99 -11.83
CA ARG A 110 4.81 -2.32 -12.70
C ARG A 110 4.16 -1.09 -13.30
N TYR A 111 4.81 0.04 -13.13
CA TYR A 111 4.33 1.28 -13.73
C TYR A 111 4.58 1.26 -15.22
N ARG A 112 3.67 1.90 -15.97
CA ARG A 112 3.85 2.04 -17.41
C ARG A 112 5.05 2.92 -17.68
N THR A 113 5.87 2.50 -18.60
CA THR A 113 6.95 3.35 -19.12
C THR A 113 6.39 4.26 -20.20
N ARG A 114 7.10 5.36 -20.44
CA ARG A 114 6.71 6.33 -21.46
C ARG A 114 7.61 6.26 -22.65
#